data_63c95e1362cfc9cf7b886a142cea710c
#
_entry.id   63c95e1362cfc9cf7b886a142cea710c
#
_cell.length_a   1.000
_cell.length_b   1.000
_cell.length_c   1.000
_cell.angle_alpha   90.00
_cell.angle_beta   90.00
_cell.angle_gamma   90.00
#
_symmetry.space_group_name_H-M   'P 1'
#
loop_
_entity.id
_entity.type
_entity.pdbx_description
1 polymer ?
#
loop_
_entity_poly.entity_id
_entity_poly.type
_entity_poly.pdbx_seq_one_letter_code
_entity_poly.pdbx_strand_id
1 'polypeptide(L)'
;MLKFNFIILFVFGIFASSFSQIGPVKKKNNSCTEKGEQRRKNIKYAEWECGKKAGTVDCNEKLSYNQDNNTFLAGMDGTPYNGKCETCHNNGLIERTVSFVNGKEDGIDTTTYQTGCIQVVRAHIQGIRNGQWIYYFDSTAQMAWEMNYFVGQQHGKSIFFTKNGDTTLYENYNNGLLHGLQKTYHPYLKSKIQKEVNYTNGFLDGSYKSFNEKGIVIQDLNYKMGKKDGEFKYFYDDGTLLRTEHWKLDIKEGEFKTFYYGGFVQDHETYKKGRKEGVAEEFYADKKLKHKTIFKKGEIIEEYKYDEHGKETYSFGAPEGKDGEKEDDDVMSGQSKVKKKKKKK
;
A
#
# COMPACT_ATOMS: atom_id res chain seq x y z
N MET A 1 27.37 17.18 -34.31
CA MET A 1 27.78 15.92 -33.66
C MET A 1 28.68 16.27 -32.50
N LEU A 2 28.13 16.47 -31.32
CA LEU A 2 28.91 16.60 -30.09
C LEU A 2 28.52 15.44 -29.17
N LYS A 3 29.51 14.62 -28.88
CA LYS A 3 29.40 13.49 -27.94
C LYS A 3 29.31 14.04 -26.51
N PHE A 4 28.18 13.87 -25.87
CA PHE A 4 28.08 13.92 -24.41
C PHE A 4 28.28 12.50 -23.89
N ASN A 5 29.52 12.20 -23.48
CA ASN A 5 29.83 10.96 -22.76
C ASN A 5 29.73 11.20 -21.25
N PHE A 6 28.86 10.49 -20.64
CA PHE A 6 28.93 9.77 -19.36
C PHE A 6 30.06 10.15 -18.39
N ILE A 7 29.76 10.95 -17.38
CA ILE A 7 30.44 10.97 -16.09
C ILE A 7 29.35 11.02 -14.99
N ILE A 8 28.59 9.94 -14.79
CA ILE A 8 27.69 9.73 -13.64
C ILE A 8 27.82 8.27 -13.15
N LEU A 9 29.01 7.75 -13.06
CA LEU A 9 29.18 6.34 -12.66
C LEU A 9 30.19 6.11 -11.52
N PHE A 10 30.68 7.14 -10.84
CA PHE A 10 31.70 6.94 -9.79
C PHE A 10 31.38 7.51 -8.40
N VAL A 11 30.21 8.07 -8.15
CA VAL A 11 29.83 8.55 -6.83
C VAL A 11 28.99 7.52 -6.03
N PHE A 12 28.51 6.47 -6.67
CA PHE A 12 27.64 5.45 -6.06
C PHE A 12 28.38 4.39 -5.23
N GLY A 13 29.70 4.29 -5.34
CA GLY A 13 30.47 3.19 -4.72
C GLY A 13 31.04 3.48 -3.33
N ILE A 14 31.13 4.74 -2.91
CA ILE A 14 31.85 5.08 -1.67
C ILE A 14 30.90 5.37 -0.49
N PHE A 15 29.62 5.68 -0.74
CA PHE A 15 28.65 5.95 0.32
C PHE A 15 27.89 4.72 0.86
N ALA A 16 27.95 3.58 0.17
CA ALA A 16 27.27 2.36 0.62
C ALA A 16 28.00 1.61 1.74
N SER A 17 29.29 1.88 1.96
CA SER A 17 30.10 1.14 2.94
C SER A 17 30.08 1.70 4.37
N SER A 18 29.62 2.93 4.60
CA SER A 18 29.56 3.53 5.94
C SER A 18 28.20 3.35 6.65
N PHE A 19 27.17 2.89 5.96
CA PHE A 19 25.82 2.73 6.53
C PHE A 19 25.51 1.32 7.08
N SER A 20 26.38 0.33 6.84
CA SER A 20 26.15 -1.05 7.33
C SER A 20 26.39 -1.25 8.82
N GLN A 21 26.79 -0.21 9.58
CA GLN A 21 27.13 -0.31 11.01
C GLN A 21 26.12 0.31 11.97
N ILE A 22 25.02 0.90 11.50
CA ILE A 22 23.92 1.19 12.41
C ILE A 22 23.13 -0.11 12.54
N GLY A 23 23.62 -1.00 13.39
CA GLY A 23 22.92 -2.22 13.75
C GLY A 23 21.54 -1.88 14.31
N PRO A 24 20.57 -2.80 14.23
CA PRO A 24 19.22 -2.58 14.73
C PRO A 24 19.32 -2.07 16.17
N VAL A 25 18.66 -0.95 16.46
CA VAL A 25 18.55 -0.42 17.82
C VAL A 25 18.02 -1.56 18.67
N LYS A 26 18.93 -2.19 19.44
CA LYS A 26 18.57 -3.34 20.29
C LYS A 26 17.43 -2.90 21.20
N LYS A 27 16.30 -3.61 21.14
CA LYS A 27 15.18 -3.53 22.08
C LYS A 27 15.74 -3.59 23.51
N LYS A 28 16.05 -2.44 24.12
CA LYS A 28 16.25 -2.33 25.56
C LYS A 28 14.93 -1.94 26.19
N ASN A 29 14.26 -2.97 26.60
CA ASN A 29 12.98 -3.02 27.26
C ASN A 29 12.90 -2.29 28.59
N ASN A 30 11.67 -1.98 28.97
CA ASN A 30 11.11 -1.83 30.33
C ASN A 30 11.74 -0.77 31.26
N SER A 31 12.98 -0.32 30.99
CA SER A 31 13.63 0.66 31.87
C SER A 31 13.09 2.09 31.71
N CYS A 32 12.24 2.31 30.70
CA CYS A 32 11.70 3.65 30.43
C CYS A 32 10.54 3.98 31.38
N THR A 33 9.58 3.06 31.54
CA THR A 33 8.45 3.24 32.46
C THR A 33 8.89 3.29 33.91
N GLU A 34 9.74 2.35 34.35
CA GLU A 34 10.24 2.31 35.74
C GLU A 34 11.13 3.47 36.07
N LYS A 35 12.07 3.87 35.19
CA LYS A 35 12.93 5.04 35.40
C LYS A 35 12.14 6.34 35.32
N GLY A 36 11.15 6.43 34.42
CA GLY A 36 10.27 7.59 34.32
C GLY A 36 9.42 7.76 35.59
N GLU A 37 8.83 6.69 36.12
CA GLU A 37 8.07 6.74 37.37
C GLU A 37 8.90 6.99 38.60
N GLN A 38 10.09 6.38 38.71
CA GLN A 38 11.03 6.66 39.78
C GLN A 38 11.56 8.09 39.70
N ARG A 39 11.87 8.61 38.50
CA ARG A 39 12.27 9.99 38.30
C ARG A 39 11.15 10.96 38.66
N ARG A 40 9.89 10.71 38.28
CA ARG A 40 8.72 11.54 38.68
C ARG A 40 8.55 11.63 40.19
N LYS A 41 8.85 10.57 40.93
CA LYS A 41 8.74 10.53 42.41
C LYS A 41 9.89 11.28 43.08
N ASN A 42 11.03 11.39 42.44
CA ASN A 42 12.27 11.98 43.02
C ASN A 42 12.55 13.43 42.56
N ILE A 43 11.75 13.97 41.62
CA ILE A 43 11.96 15.33 41.10
C ILE A 43 11.36 16.34 42.07
N LYS A 44 12.07 16.66 43.13
CA LYS A 44 11.79 17.89 43.91
C LYS A 44 12.39 19.14 43.26
N TYR A 45 13.48 19.06 42.55
CA TYR A 45 14.13 20.05 41.68
C TYR A 45 15.15 19.28 40.82
N ALA A 46 14.81 18.89 39.62
CA ALA A 46 15.77 18.31 38.70
C ALA A 46 16.79 19.41 38.34
N GLU A 47 18.03 19.16 38.62
CA GLU A 47 19.10 19.93 37.99
C GLU A 47 19.01 19.71 36.49
N TRP A 48 19.05 20.80 35.73
CA TRP A 48 19.06 20.74 34.27
C TRP A 48 20.15 19.80 33.77
N GLU A 49 19.81 18.80 32.99
CA GLU A 49 20.75 17.80 32.46
C GLU A 49 21.48 18.29 31.19
N CYS A 50 20.97 19.37 30.54
CA CYS A 50 21.47 19.86 29.26
C CYS A 50 22.92 20.38 29.37
N GLY A 51 23.74 19.98 28.43
CA GLY A 51 25.12 20.45 28.31
C GLY A 51 26.07 19.99 29.43
N LYS A 52 25.60 19.14 30.37
CA LYS A 52 26.45 18.65 31.47
C LYS A 52 27.36 17.50 31.10
N LYS A 53 27.03 16.77 30.01
CA LYS A 53 27.89 15.69 29.53
C LYS A 53 29.10 16.25 28.80
N ALA A 54 30.27 15.67 29.07
CA ALA A 54 31.50 16.04 28.38
C ALA A 54 31.30 15.97 26.85
N GLY A 55 31.61 17.06 26.15
CA GLY A 55 31.47 17.17 24.69
C GLY A 55 30.09 17.53 24.20
N THR A 56 29.14 17.90 25.09
CA THR A 56 27.82 18.46 24.71
C THR A 56 27.69 19.90 25.24
N VAL A 57 26.84 20.68 24.59
CA VAL A 57 26.46 22.04 25.03
C VAL A 57 24.93 22.15 25.08
N ASP A 58 24.41 23.14 25.80
CA ASP A 58 23.00 23.51 25.70
C ASP A 58 22.76 24.23 24.38
N CYS A 59 21.89 23.67 23.53
CA CYS A 59 21.59 24.23 22.19
C CYS A 59 21.01 25.65 22.31
N ASN A 60 20.14 25.91 23.29
CA ASN A 60 19.44 27.17 23.44
C ASN A 60 20.37 28.31 23.94
N GLU A 61 21.37 27.94 24.71
CA GLU A 61 22.33 28.91 25.26
C GLU A 61 23.49 29.20 24.32
N LYS A 62 23.94 28.20 23.55
CA LYS A 62 25.22 28.25 22.82
C LYS A 62 25.08 28.36 21.31
N LEU A 63 23.89 28.12 20.75
CA LEU A 63 23.71 28.13 19.30
C LEU A 63 22.75 29.23 18.88
N SER A 64 23.03 29.85 17.74
CA SER A 64 22.11 30.69 16.98
C SER A 64 21.82 30.07 15.64
N TYR A 65 20.65 30.39 15.06
CA TYR A 65 20.24 29.85 13.76
C TYR A 65 20.24 30.96 12.70
N ASN A 66 21.01 30.73 11.64
CA ASN A 66 21.03 31.58 10.48
C ASN A 66 20.04 31.04 9.42
N GLN A 67 18.98 31.82 9.17
CA GLN A 67 17.90 31.44 8.25
C GLN A 67 18.35 31.47 6.77
N ASP A 68 19.27 32.38 6.40
CA ASP A 68 19.66 32.58 5.00
C ASP A 68 20.36 31.37 4.40
N ASN A 69 21.13 30.66 5.20
CA ASN A 69 21.89 29.49 4.75
C ASN A 69 21.48 28.19 5.49
N ASN A 70 20.42 28.26 6.32
CA ASN A 70 19.91 27.12 7.10
C ASN A 70 21.02 26.45 7.93
N THR A 71 21.75 27.25 8.72
CA THR A 71 22.96 26.79 9.43
C THR A 71 22.91 27.19 10.92
N PHE A 72 23.26 26.28 11.80
CA PHE A 72 23.45 26.57 13.22
C PHE A 72 24.88 27.07 13.46
N LEU A 73 24.98 28.18 14.17
CA LEU A 73 26.23 28.90 14.45
C LEU A 73 26.61 28.81 15.92
N ALA A 74 27.88 28.68 16.21
CA ALA A 74 28.40 28.70 17.56
C ALA A 74 28.60 30.15 18.06
N GLY A 75 28.03 30.45 19.20
CA GLY A 75 28.27 31.72 19.90
C GLY A 75 27.99 32.99 19.10
N MET A 76 28.69 34.09 19.46
CA MET A 76 28.55 35.39 18.79
C MET A 76 29.48 35.54 17.57
N ASP A 77 30.43 34.67 17.38
CA ASP A 77 31.44 34.72 16.30
C ASP A 77 30.94 34.20 14.95
N GLY A 78 29.71 33.65 14.92
CA GLY A 78 29.04 33.29 13.69
C GLY A 78 29.68 32.13 12.91
N THR A 79 30.52 31.32 13.56
CA THR A 79 31.15 30.15 12.94
C THR A 79 30.15 28.97 12.88
N PRO A 80 30.09 28.19 11.79
CA PRO A 80 29.25 26.99 11.74
C PRO A 80 29.60 26.01 12.86
N TYR A 81 28.57 25.58 13.61
CA TYR A 81 28.78 24.72 14.77
C TYR A 81 29.15 23.29 14.37
N ASN A 82 30.13 22.75 15.10
CA ASN A 82 30.54 21.33 14.99
C ASN A 82 30.52 20.73 16.40
N GLY A 83 29.71 19.69 16.60
CA GLY A 83 29.61 19.02 17.89
C GLY A 83 28.20 18.51 18.19
N LYS A 84 27.97 18.17 19.45
CA LYS A 84 26.69 17.74 19.99
C LYS A 84 26.09 18.81 20.87
N CYS A 85 24.80 19.03 20.76
CA CYS A 85 24.07 19.82 21.71
C CYS A 85 22.80 19.14 22.19
N GLU A 86 22.29 19.61 23.31
CA GLU A 86 21.09 19.08 23.96
C GLU A 86 20.13 20.22 24.25
N THR A 87 18.82 19.96 24.17
CA THR A 87 17.76 20.79 24.75
C THR A 87 17.10 20.06 25.91
N CYS A 88 16.51 20.78 26.86
CA CYS A 88 15.82 20.21 27.99
C CYS A 88 14.34 20.55 28.00
N HIS A 89 13.54 19.62 28.46
CA HIS A 89 12.17 19.85 28.90
C HIS A 89 12.11 20.77 30.12
N ASN A 90 10.96 21.39 30.38
CA ASN A 90 10.77 22.24 31.59
C ASN A 90 10.98 21.50 32.90
N ASN A 91 10.98 20.17 32.91
CA ASN A 91 11.28 19.36 34.07
C ASN A 91 12.80 19.03 34.21
N GLY A 92 13.66 19.61 33.39
CA GLY A 92 15.10 19.46 33.40
C GLY A 92 15.64 18.20 32.73
N LEU A 93 14.79 17.28 32.28
CA LEU A 93 15.24 16.09 31.51
C LEU A 93 15.63 16.50 30.09
N ILE A 94 16.59 15.79 29.50
CA ILE A 94 16.96 16.00 28.10
C ILE A 94 15.75 15.78 27.21
N GLU A 95 15.41 16.78 26.40
CA GLU A 95 14.37 16.72 25.40
C GLU A 95 14.91 16.21 24.07
N ARG A 96 16.03 16.78 23.62
CA ARG A 96 16.66 16.44 22.36
C ARG A 96 18.18 16.40 22.46
N THR A 97 18.78 15.41 21.80
CA THR A 97 20.22 15.35 21.56
C THR A 97 20.47 15.30 20.07
N VAL A 98 21.26 16.21 19.53
CA VAL A 98 21.53 16.31 18.09
C VAL A 98 23.01 16.59 17.85
N SER A 99 23.55 16.09 16.75
CA SER A 99 24.92 16.33 16.30
C SER A 99 24.91 17.21 15.04
N PHE A 100 25.94 18.08 14.98
CA PHE A 100 26.12 18.99 13.85
C PHE A 100 27.51 18.84 13.24
N VAL A 101 27.56 18.97 11.91
CA VAL A 101 28.79 19.13 11.12
C VAL A 101 28.61 20.33 10.21
N ASN A 102 29.52 21.30 10.29
CA ASN A 102 29.43 22.56 9.55
C ASN A 102 28.08 23.27 9.72
N GLY A 103 27.55 23.30 10.95
CA GLY A 103 26.29 23.94 11.32
C GLY A 103 25.04 23.24 10.83
N LYS A 104 25.13 22.05 10.23
CA LYS A 104 24.01 21.26 9.77
C LYS A 104 23.88 19.98 10.57
N GLU A 105 22.65 19.56 10.85
CA GLU A 105 22.38 18.29 11.52
C GLU A 105 23.03 17.14 10.75
N ASP A 106 23.85 16.36 11.44
CA ASP A 106 24.57 15.24 10.84
C ASP A 106 24.71 14.09 11.85
N GLY A 107 24.30 12.89 11.44
CA GLY A 107 24.25 11.72 12.31
C GLY A 107 22.86 11.46 12.90
N ILE A 108 22.85 10.88 14.10
CA ILE A 108 21.63 10.49 14.81
C ILE A 108 21.16 11.60 15.74
N ASP A 109 19.90 11.93 15.63
CA ASP A 109 19.14 12.83 16.50
C ASP A 109 18.13 12.00 17.29
N THR A 110 18.04 12.25 18.59
CA THR A 110 17.10 11.58 19.48
C THR A 110 16.29 12.60 20.24
N THR A 111 14.98 12.49 20.20
CA THR A 111 14.05 13.29 21.01
C THR A 111 13.36 12.40 22.03
N THR A 112 13.08 12.91 23.23
CA THR A 112 12.39 12.18 24.29
C THR A 112 11.08 12.86 24.66
N TYR A 113 10.17 12.13 25.25
CA TYR A 113 9.00 12.66 25.95
C TYR A 113 9.42 13.29 27.29
N GLN A 114 8.54 14.08 27.91
CA GLN A 114 8.73 14.59 29.26
C GLN A 114 8.90 13.49 30.32
N THR A 115 8.50 12.27 30.00
CA THR A 115 8.76 11.08 30.81
C THR A 115 10.21 10.61 30.77
N GLY A 116 11.04 11.16 29.87
CA GLY A 116 12.40 10.73 29.58
C GLY A 116 12.48 9.49 28.68
N CYS A 117 11.34 9.01 28.18
CA CYS A 117 11.28 7.92 27.20
C CYS A 117 11.61 8.44 25.80
N ILE A 118 12.28 7.64 24.99
CA ILE A 118 12.54 8.01 23.60
C ILE A 118 11.23 8.18 22.87
N GLN A 119 11.06 9.33 22.22
CA GLN A 119 9.94 9.65 21.35
C GLN A 119 10.27 9.33 19.89
N VAL A 120 11.41 9.82 19.42
CA VAL A 120 11.84 9.62 18.04
C VAL A 120 13.36 9.54 17.94
N VAL A 121 13.83 8.66 17.06
CA VAL A 121 15.21 8.58 16.60
C VAL A 121 15.22 8.87 15.11
N ARG A 122 16.07 9.83 14.69
CA ARG A 122 16.15 10.30 13.31
C ARG A 122 17.59 10.30 12.85
N ALA A 123 17.79 10.07 11.56
CA ALA A 123 19.11 10.16 10.93
C ALA A 123 19.13 11.27 9.88
N HIS A 124 20.19 12.06 9.90
CA HIS A 124 20.43 13.15 8.96
C HIS A 124 21.84 13.08 8.37
N ILE A 125 22.00 13.58 7.16
CA ILE A 125 23.29 13.89 6.56
C ILE A 125 23.21 15.32 6.05
N GLN A 126 24.06 16.21 6.58
CA GLN A 126 24.12 17.64 6.20
C GLN A 126 22.73 18.32 6.22
N GLY A 127 21.92 18.06 7.26
CA GLY A 127 20.59 18.60 7.46
C GLY A 127 19.49 17.91 6.63
N ILE A 128 19.84 16.94 5.79
CA ILE A 128 18.90 16.22 4.93
C ILE A 128 18.52 14.89 5.59
N ARG A 129 17.22 14.57 5.62
CA ARG A 129 16.74 13.28 6.12
C ARG A 129 17.40 12.14 5.34
N ASN A 130 18.05 11.24 6.06
CA ASN A 130 18.72 10.11 5.41
C ASN A 130 18.85 8.95 6.39
N GLY A 131 18.47 7.73 5.95
CA GLY A 131 18.43 6.56 6.81
C GLY A 131 17.11 6.37 7.54
N GLN A 132 17.14 5.65 8.64
CA GLN A 132 15.95 5.21 9.37
C GLN A 132 15.46 6.26 10.36
N TRP A 133 14.14 6.45 10.39
CA TRP A 133 13.41 7.27 11.34
C TRP A 133 12.45 6.39 12.10
N ILE A 134 12.53 6.35 13.44
CA ILE A 134 11.72 5.51 14.30
C ILE A 134 11.02 6.38 15.34
N TYR A 135 9.72 6.25 15.44
CA TYR A 135 8.88 6.90 16.43
C TYR A 135 8.32 5.88 17.41
N TYR A 136 8.27 6.21 18.69
CA TYR A 136 7.80 5.36 19.77
C TYR A 136 6.58 5.96 20.45
N PHE A 137 5.69 5.12 20.95
CA PHE A 137 4.62 5.56 21.85
C PHE A 137 5.19 5.93 23.23
N ASP A 138 4.61 6.97 23.85
CA ASP A 138 4.99 7.34 25.21
C ASP A 138 4.69 6.20 26.21
N SER A 139 5.54 6.12 27.22
CA SER A 139 5.41 5.23 28.38
C SER A 139 5.49 3.70 28.10
N THR A 140 5.42 3.28 26.85
CA THR A 140 5.47 1.84 26.50
C THR A 140 6.77 1.42 25.85
N ALA A 141 7.55 2.37 25.33
CA ALA A 141 8.72 2.15 24.46
C ALA A 141 8.38 1.25 23.25
N GLN A 142 7.08 1.10 22.93
CA GLN A 142 6.61 0.38 21.76
C GLN A 142 6.79 1.26 20.53
N MET A 143 7.34 0.70 19.46
CA MET A 143 7.47 1.40 18.18
C MET A 143 6.08 1.75 17.66
N ALA A 144 5.87 3.02 17.29
CA ALA A 144 4.65 3.52 16.68
C ALA A 144 4.74 3.46 15.15
N TRP A 145 5.88 3.86 14.61
CA TRP A 145 6.18 3.70 13.19
C TRP A 145 7.70 3.73 12.93
N GLU A 146 8.07 3.17 11.79
CA GLU A 146 9.40 3.17 11.21
C GLU A 146 9.29 3.65 9.76
N MET A 147 10.11 4.59 9.35
CA MET A 147 10.22 5.08 7.99
C MET A 147 11.68 5.14 7.56
N ASN A 148 11.93 4.95 6.28
CA ASN A 148 13.26 5.09 5.71
C ASN A 148 13.30 6.26 4.74
N TYR A 149 14.41 7.00 4.75
CA TYR A 149 14.65 8.15 3.90
C TYR A 149 15.97 8.02 3.16
N PHE A 150 15.98 8.50 1.95
CA PHE A 150 17.19 8.67 1.13
C PHE A 150 17.15 10.05 0.48
N VAL A 151 18.16 10.86 0.73
CA VAL A 151 18.29 12.23 0.21
C VAL A 151 16.99 13.03 0.36
N GLY A 152 16.43 13.05 1.59
CA GLY A 152 15.25 13.82 1.96
C GLY A 152 13.90 13.19 1.60
N GLN A 153 13.87 12.17 0.76
CA GLN A 153 12.65 11.51 0.28
C GLN A 153 12.45 10.15 0.97
N GLN A 154 11.19 9.77 1.20
CA GLN A 154 10.89 8.41 1.66
C GLN A 154 11.40 7.39 0.64
N HIS A 155 12.15 6.39 1.12
CA HIS A 155 12.74 5.36 0.28
C HIS A 155 12.87 4.05 1.05
N GLY A 156 12.39 2.95 0.47
CA GLY A 156 12.33 1.67 1.14
C GLY A 156 11.05 1.52 1.98
N LYS A 157 11.09 0.67 3.00
CA LYS A 157 9.91 0.31 3.79
C LYS A 157 9.49 1.40 4.78
N SER A 158 8.17 1.49 5.01
CA SER A 158 7.54 2.18 6.12
C SER A 158 6.56 1.24 6.82
N ILE A 159 6.57 1.20 8.14
CA ILE A 159 5.72 0.31 8.94
C ILE A 159 5.10 1.09 10.08
N PHE A 160 3.79 0.90 10.28
CA PHE A 160 3.03 1.50 11.36
C PHE A 160 2.48 0.43 12.29
N PHE A 161 2.43 0.75 13.56
CA PHE A 161 2.05 -0.20 14.60
C PHE A 161 0.98 0.38 15.54
N THR A 162 0.23 -0.48 16.18
CA THR A 162 -0.60 -0.14 17.35
C THR A 162 0.27 -0.03 18.61
N LYS A 163 -0.30 0.50 19.71
CA LYS A 163 0.34 0.49 21.02
C LYS A 163 0.66 -0.93 21.54
N ASN A 164 -0.03 -1.95 21.05
CA ASN A 164 0.21 -3.35 21.40
C ASN A 164 1.31 -4.00 20.54
N GLY A 165 1.85 -3.28 19.54
CA GLY A 165 2.89 -3.75 18.64
C GLY A 165 2.38 -4.50 17.42
N ASP A 166 1.07 -4.54 17.18
CA ASP A 166 0.51 -5.13 15.98
C ASP A 166 0.69 -4.17 14.79
N THR A 167 1.08 -4.70 13.65
CA THR A 167 1.23 -3.91 12.42
C THR A 167 -0.15 -3.47 11.92
N THR A 168 -0.28 -2.19 11.56
CA THR A 168 -1.51 -1.62 10.97
C THR A 168 -1.34 -1.32 9.48
N LEU A 169 -0.12 -0.93 9.08
CA LEU A 169 0.20 -0.57 7.71
C LEU A 169 1.65 -0.93 7.41
N TYR A 170 1.89 -1.49 6.24
CA TYR A 170 3.19 -1.73 5.65
C TYR A 170 3.20 -1.12 4.24
N GLU A 171 4.21 -0.33 3.94
CA GLU A 171 4.37 0.35 2.67
C GLU A 171 5.81 0.28 2.19
N ASN A 172 5.99 0.39 0.88
CA ASN A 172 7.30 0.61 0.28
C ASN A 172 7.27 1.88 -0.58
N TYR A 173 8.38 2.60 -0.55
CA TYR A 173 8.57 3.85 -1.26
C TYR A 173 9.80 3.81 -2.14
N ASN A 174 9.74 4.51 -3.26
CA ASN A 174 10.89 4.83 -4.09
C ASN A 174 10.84 6.33 -4.43
N ASN A 175 11.83 7.08 -3.93
CA ASN A 175 11.94 8.53 -4.13
C ASN A 175 10.62 9.28 -3.83
N GLY A 176 10.03 9.03 -2.66
CA GLY A 176 8.83 9.68 -2.16
C GLY A 176 7.50 9.14 -2.72
N LEU A 177 7.54 8.21 -3.67
CA LEU A 177 6.35 7.61 -4.28
C LEU A 177 6.16 6.18 -3.79
N LEU A 178 4.90 5.76 -3.55
CA LEU A 178 4.58 4.36 -3.26
C LEU A 178 5.09 3.47 -4.40
N HIS A 179 5.83 2.42 -4.05
CA HIS A 179 6.44 1.51 -5.02
C HIS A 179 6.59 0.10 -4.42
N GLY A 180 6.02 -0.90 -5.08
CA GLY A 180 5.98 -2.26 -4.57
C GLY A 180 4.75 -2.54 -3.72
N LEU A 181 4.86 -3.48 -2.80
CA LEU A 181 3.75 -4.00 -2.01
C LEU A 181 3.38 -3.07 -0.85
N GLN A 182 2.09 -2.76 -0.74
CA GLN A 182 1.46 -2.18 0.44
C GLN A 182 0.54 -3.23 1.07
N LYS A 183 0.53 -3.32 2.41
CA LYS A 183 -0.41 -4.13 3.20
C LYS A 183 -1.10 -3.28 4.24
N THR A 184 -2.41 -3.36 4.31
CA THR A 184 -3.20 -2.87 5.44
C THR A 184 -3.72 -4.03 6.26
N TYR A 185 -3.87 -3.81 7.55
CA TYR A 185 -4.32 -4.84 8.48
C TYR A 185 -5.64 -4.43 9.15
N HIS A 186 -6.45 -5.39 9.51
CA HIS A 186 -7.68 -5.13 10.27
C HIS A 186 -7.36 -4.49 11.62
N PRO A 187 -7.99 -3.36 11.99
CA PRO A 187 -7.57 -2.56 13.15
C PRO A 187 -7.73 -3.26 14.50
N TYR A 188 -8.60 -4.26 14.59
CA TYR A 188 -8.91 -4.97 15.84
C TYR A 188 -8.54 -6.46 15.80
N LEU A 189 -8.01 -6.95 14.68
CA LEU A 189 -7.66 -8.36 14.49
C LEU A 189 -6.17 -8.48 14.30
N LYS A 190 -5.51 -9.02 15.32
CA LYS A 190 -4.05 -9.17 15.34
C LYS A 190 -3.51 -9.82 14.07
N SER A 191 -2.64 -9.10 13.37
CA SER A 191 -1.93 -9.57 12.16
C SER A 191 -2.81 -10.08 11.01
N LYS A 192 -4.13 -9.79 11.03
CA LYS A 192 -5.02 -10.13 9.93
C LYS A 192 -4.93 -9.09 8.83
N ILE A 193 -4.51 -9.53 7.65
CA ILE A 193 -4.42 -8.66 6.46
C ILE A 193 -5.84 -8.32 6.01
N GLN A 194 -6.09 -7.02 5.79
CA GLN A 194 -7.31 -6.49 5.20
C GLN A 194 -7.14 -6.29 3.68
N LYS A 195 -5.94 -5.84 3.27
CA LYS A 195 -5.67 -5.52 1.88
C LYS A 195 -4.18 -5.70 1.55
N GLU A 196 -3.92 -6.22 0.35
CA GLU A 196 -2.61 -6.24 -0.31
C GLU A 196 -2.72 -5.57 -1.68
N VAL A 197 -1.84 -4.61 -1.95
CA VAL A 197 -1.90 -3.78 -3.16
C VAL A 197 -0.50 -3.55 -3.69
N ASN A 198 -0.32 -3.65 -5.00
CA ASN A 198 0.95 -3.31 -5.63
C ASN A 198 0.90 -1.92 -6.28
N TYR A 199 1.99 -1.18 -6.12
CA TYR A 199 2.18 0.14 -6.68
C TYR A 199 3.45 0.22 -7.53
N THR A 200 3.39 1.03 -8.57
CA THR A 200 4.57 1.45 -9.35
C THR A 200 4.52 2.97 -9.49
N ASN A 201 5.52 3.66 -8.91
CA ASN A 201 5.64 5.13 -8.96
C ASN A 201 4.35 5.87 -8.57
N GLY A 202 3.69 5.43 -7.49
CA GLY A 202 2.48 6.03 -6.94
C GLY A 202 1.17 5.55 -7.58
N PHE A 203 1.22 4.80 -8.66
CA PHE A 203 0.03 4.24 -9.32
C PHE A 203 -0.20 2.80 -8.90
N LEU A 204 -1.48 2.40 -8.78
CA LEU A 204 -1.84 0.99 -8.69
C LEU A 204 -1.32 0.25 -9.92
N ASP A 205 -0.50 -0.78 -9.74
CA ASP A 205 0.09 -1.52 -10.86
C ASP A 205 0.36 -2.97 -10.46
N GLY A 206 -0.38 -3.90 -11.05
CA GLY A 206 -0.41 -5.31 -10.68
C GLY A 206 -1.59 -5.67 -9.76
N SER A 207 -1.38 -6.63 -8.88
CA SER A 207 -2.42 -7.25 -8.05
C SER A 207 -2.93 -6.31 -6.95
N TYR A 208 -4.25 -6.35 -6.77
CA TYR A 208 -4.98 -5.81 -5.62
C TYR A 208 -5.83 -6.93 -5.03
N LYS A 209 -5.64 -7.26 -3.75
CA LYS A 209 -6.46 -8.23 -3.02
C LYS A 209 -7.03 -7.60 -1.76
N SER A 210 -8.31 -7.87 -1.49
CA SER A 210 -8.91 -7.57 -0.20
C SER A 210 -9.45 -8.83 0.47
N PHE A 211 -9.42 -8.83 1.79
CA PHE A 211 -9.75 -9.98 2.62
C PHE A 211 -10.78 -9.57 3.66
N ASN A 212 -11.68 -10.47 4.00
CA ASN A 212 -12.55 -10.30 5.15
C ASN A 212 -11.83 -10.64 6.46
N GLU A 213 -12.52 -10.49 7.60
CA GLU A 213 -11.97 -10.73 8.94
C GLU A 213 -11.54 -12.20 9.16
N LYS A 214 -12.07 -13.15 8.40
CA LYS A 214 -11.66 -14.55 8.42
C LYS A 214 -10.38 -14.80 7.62
N GLY A 215 -9.94 -13.82 6.81
CA GLY A 215 -8.79 -13.93 5.92
C GLY A 215 -9.14 -14.55 4.56
N ILE A 216 -10.43 -14.62 4.23
CA ILE A 216 -10.91 -15.10 2.94
C ILE A 216 -10.81 -13.94 1.94
N VAL A 217 -10.32 -14.22 0.73
CA VAL A 217 -10.28 -13.23 -0.36
C VAL A 217 -11.70 -12.88 -0.76
N ILE A 218 -12.03 -11.58 -0.75
CA ILE A 218 -13.33 -11.04 -1.21
C ILE A 218 -13.20 -10.22 -2.49
N GLN A 219 -11.99 -9.79 -2.83
CA GLN A 219 -11.66 -9.16 -4.12
C GLN A 219 -10.27 -9.60 -4.57
N ASP A 220 -10.15 -9.95 -5.85
CA ASP A 220 -8.88 -10.21 -6.54
C ASP A 220 -8.92 -9.48 -7.90
N LEU A 221 -8.21 -8.36 -7.97
CA LEU A 221 -8.31 -7.38 -9.03
C LEU A 221 -6.92 -7.14 -9.61
N ASN A 222 -6.86 -6.68 -10.85
CA ASN A 222 -5.58 -6.34 -11.48
C ASN A 222 -5.62 -4.95 -12.12
N TYR A 223 -4.56 -4.19 -11.92
CA TYR A 223 -4.43 -2.82 -12.40
C TYR A 223 -3.16 -2.63 -13.21
N LYS A 224 -3.19 -1.68 -14.11
CA LYS A 224 -2.03 -1.23 -14.88
C LYS A 224 -1.99 0.30 -14.92
N MET A 225 -0.96 0.89 -14.31
CA MET A 225 -0.80 2.35 -14.23
C MET A 225 -2.07 3.06 -13.74
N GLY A 226 -2.69 2.56 -12.67
CA GLY A 226 -3.90 3.08 -12.04
C GLY A 226 -5.22 2.71 -12.73
N LYS A 227 -5.17 2.04 -13.88
CA LYS A 227 -6.35 1.64 -14.66
C LYS A 227 -6.68 0.17 -14.47
N LYS A 228 -7.96 -0.17 -14.49
CA LYS A 228 -8.40 -1.57 -14.51
C LYS A 228 -7.84 -2.28 -15.75
N ASP A 229 -7.12 -3.39 -15.56
CA ASP A 229 -6.53 -4.15 -16.67
C ASP A 229 -6.40 -5.63 -16.30
N GLY A 230 -7.08 -6.50 -17.06
CA GLY A 230 -7.15 -7.92 -16.78
C GLY A 230 -8.44 -8.37 -16.12
N GLU A 231 -8.39 -9.50 -15.44
CA GLU A 231 -9.54 -10.12 -14.78
C GLU A 231 -9.75 -9.54 -13.38
N PHE A 232 -11.01 -9.26 -13.05
CA PHE A 232 -11.51 -8.77 -11.76
C PHE A 232 -12.43 -9.82 -11.19
N LYS A 233 -12.12 -10.34 -10.01
CA LYS A 233 -12.93 -11.33 -9.28
C LYS A 233 -13.44 -10.75 -7.98
N TYR A 234 -14.72 -10.95 -7.73
CA TYR A 234 -15.39 -10.61 -6.48
C TYR A 234 -15.99 -11.88 -5.90
N PHE A 235 -15.93 -12.02 -4.59
CA PHE A 235 -16.36 -13.22 -3.89
C PHE A 235 -17.34 -12.88 -2.80
N TYR A 236 -18.20 -13.81 -2.44
CA TYR A 236 -18.99 -13.81 -1.22
C TYR A 236 -18.08 -13.97 0.01
N ASP A 237 -18.61 -13.73 1.21
CA ASP A 237 -17.84 -13.79 2.46
C ASP A 237 -17.30 -15.20 2.81
N ASP A 238 -17.81 -16.24 2.18
CA ASP A 238 -17.32 -17.61 2.29
C ASP A 238 -16.26 -17.99 1.25
N GLY A 239 -15.94 -17.08 0.32
CA GLY A 239 -14.99 -17.28 -0.77
C GLY A 239 -15.62 -17.85 -2.05
N THR A 240 -16.94 -18.08 -2.08
CA THR A 240 -17.65 -18.47 -3.32
C THR A 240 -17.63 -17.31 -4.32
N LEU A 241 -17.41 -17.62 -5.59
CA LEU A 241 -17.33 -16.61 -6.65
C LEU A 241 -18.68 -15.89 -6.83
N LEU A 242 -18.67 -14.55 -6.72
CA LEU A 242 -19.82 -13.69 -6.90
C LEU A 242 -19.88 -13.12 -8.34
N ARG A 243 -18.73 -12.61 -8.82
CA ARG A 243 -18.69 -11.92 -10.12
C ARG A 243 -17.29 -11.96 -10.71
N THR A 244 -17.22 -12.06 -12.05
CA THR A 244 -16.02 -11.86 -12.85
C THR A 244 -16.25 -10.75 -13.88
N GLU A 245 -15.21 -9.95 -14.11
CA GLU A 245 -15.20 -8.88 -15.10
C GLU A 245 -13.87 -8.91 -15.83
N HIS A 246 -13.85 -8.55 -17.12
CA HIS A 246 -12.62 -8.39 -17.88
C HIS A 246 -12.48 -6.95 -18.37
N TRP A 247 -11.33 -6.36 -18.09
CA TRP A 247 -11.04 -4.97 -18.39
C TRP A 247 -9.74 -4.82 -19.15
N LYS A 248 -9.68 -3.80 -20.00
CA LYS A 248 -8.47 -3.38 -20.69
C LYS A 248 -8.33 -1.87 -20.58
N LEU A 249 -7.46 -1.40 -19.69
CA LEU A 249 -7.21 0.02 -19.44
C LEU A 249 -8.51 0.82 -19.20
N ASP A 250 -9.34 0.39 -18.25
CA ASP A 250 -10.66 0.91 -17.87
C ASP A 250 -11.78 0.70 -18.92
N ILE A 251 -11.50 -0.01 -20.00
CA ILE A 251 -12.50 -0.34 -21.03
C ILE A 251 -12.95 -1.78 -20.80
N LYS A 252 -14.27 -2.01 -20.75
CA LYS A 252 -14.84 -3.36 -20.69
C LYS A 252 -14.42 -4.14 -21.94
N GLU A 253 -13.84 -5.34 -21.76
CA GLU A 253 -13.37 -6.20 -22.83
C GLU A 253 -13.48 -7.66 -22.43
N GLY A 254 -14.22 -8.47 -23.17
CA GLY A 254 -14.43 -9.89 -22.85
C GLY A 254 -15.65 -10.15 -21.98
N GLU A 255 -15.64 -11.23 -21.23
CA GLU A 255 -16.80 -11.75 -20.50
C GLU A 255 -16.98 -11.06 -19.15
N PHE A 256 -18.25 -10.80 -18.82
CA PHE A 256 -18.74 -10.35 -17.52
C PHE A 256 -19.78 -11.37 -17.05
N LYS A 257 -19.56 -11.92 -15.86
CA LYS A 257 -20.46 -12.96 -15.30
C LYS A 257 -20.77 -12.62 -13.84
N THR A 258 -22.02 -12.81 -13.45
CA THR A 258 -22.44 -12.83 -12.05
C THR A 258 -22.93 -14.24 -11.71
N PHE A 259 -22.73 -14.65 -10.47
CA PHE A 259 -23.05 -15.99 -10.02
C PHE A 259 -24.01 -15.93 -8.83
N TYR A 260 -24.96 -16.84 -8.78
CA TYR A 260 -25.71 -17.11 -7.58
C TYR A 260 -24.82 -17.72 -6.49
N TYR A 261 -25.23 -17.63 -5.25
CA TYR A 261 -24.50 -18.20 -4.11
C TYR A 261 -24.16 -19.69 -4.26
N GLY A 262 -24.88 -20.43 -5.07
CA GLY A 262 -24.57 -21.84 -5.40
C GLY A 262 -23.50 -22.03 -6.47
N GLY A 263 -22.88 -20.95 -6.99
CA GLY A 263 -21.77 -20.98 -7.96
C GLY A 263 -22.18 -21.17 -9.41
N PHE A 264 -23.49 -21.16 -9.73
CA PHE A 264 -23.96 -21.19 -11.12
C PHE A 264 -24.26 -19.78 -11.63
N VAL A 265 -24.15 -19.60 -12.94
CA VAL A 265 -24.26 -18.30 -13.61
C VAL A 265 -25.67 -17.74 -13.40
N GLN A 266 -25.74 -16.48 -12.93
CA GLN A 266 -26.96 -15.68 -12.88
C GLN A 266 -27.12 -14.84 -14.13
N ASP A 267 -26.05 -14.17 -14.56
CA ASP A 267 -25.99 -13.40 -15.79
C ASP A 267 -24.62 -13.50 -16.46
N HIS A 268 -24.64 -13.40 -17.77
CA HIS A 268 -23.46 -13.44 -18.63
C HIS A 268 -23.60 -12.41 -19.75
N GLU A 269 -22.59 -11.58 -19.90
CA GLU A 269 -22.49 -10.58 -20.96
C GLU A 269 -21.09 -10.57 -21.55
N THR A 270 -20.98 -10.22 -22.82
CA THR A 270 -19.69 -10.03 -23.49
C THR A 270 -19.55 -8.61 -24.00
N TYR A 271 -18.36 -8.04 -23.79
CA TYR A 271 -18.01 -6.69 -24.23
C TYR A 271 -16.83 -6.69 -25.19
N LYS A 272 -16.89 -5.79 -26.16
CA LYS A 272 -15.79 -5.50 -27.08
C LYS A 272 -15.63 -3.99 -27.19
N LYS A 273 -14.45 -3.48 -26.80
CA LYS A 273 -14.15 -2.04 -26.79
C LYS A 273 -15.23 -1.21 -26.07
N GLY A 274 -15.68 -1.68 -24.91
CA GLY A 274 -16.66 -1.03 -24.05
C GLY A 274 -18.11 -1.16 -24.47
N ARG A 275 -18.43 -1.84 -25.59
CA ARG A 275 -19.79 -2.06 -26.08
C ARG A 275 -20.18 -3.51 -25.94
N LYS A 276 -21.45 -3.80 -25.63
CA LYS A 276 -21.97 -5.16 -25.63
C LYS A 276 -21.87 -5.77 -27.05
N GLU A 277 -21.41 -7.01 -27.11
CA GLU A 277 -21.20 -7.74 -28.36
C GLU A 277 -21.50 -9.22 -28.14
N GLY A 278 -22.31 -9.83 -29.04
CA GLY A 278 -22.68 -11.24 -28.95
C GLY A 278 -23.83 -11.47 -27.99
N VAL A 279 -23.90 -12.68 -27.41
CA VAL A 279 -25.00 -13.13 -26.57
C VAL A 279 -24.85 -12.66 -25.15
N ALA A 280 -25.91 -12.08 -24.59
CA ALA A 280 -26.07 -11.83 -23.15
C ALA A 280 -27.24 -12.70 -22.65
N GLU A 281 -27.05 -13.36 -21.52
CA GLU A 281 -27.99 -14.28 -20.93
C GLU A 281 -28.17 -14.02 -19.44
N GLU A 282 -29.43 -14.12 -18.98
CA GLU A 282 -29.81 -14.08 -17.58
C GLU A 282 -30.60 -15.34 -17.25
N PHE A 283 -30.31 -15.95 -16.11
CA PHE A 283 -30.91 -17.21 -15.69
C PHE A 283 -31.68 -17.03 -14.37
N TYR A 284 -32.72 -17.82 -14.20
CA TYR A 284 -33.37 -18.01 -12.90
C TYR A 284 -32.52 -18.83 -11.94
N ALA A 285 -32.88 -18.82 -10.67
CA ALA A 285 -32.16 -19.56 -9.62
C ALA A 285 -32.19 -21.10 -9.84
N ASP A 286 -33.16 -21.60 -10.59
CA ASP A 286 -33.25 -23.01 -11.01
C ASP A 286 -32.50 -23.34 -12.32
N LYS A 287 -31.66 -22.39 -12.78
CA LYS A 287 -30.81 -22.44 -13.98
C LYS A 287 -31.57 -22.36 -15.34
N LYS A 288 -32.87 -22.15 -15.33
CA LYS A 288 -33.62 -21.91 -16.57
C LYS A 288 -33.30 -20.53 -17.12
N LEU A 289 -33.25 -20.43 -18.43
CA LEU A 289 -33.05 -19.17 -19.13
C LEU A 289 -34.22 -18.23 -18.84
N LYS A 290 -33.90 -17.00 -18.38
CA LYS A 290 -34.86 -15.94 -18.09
C LYS A 290 -34.93 -14.91 -19.21
N HIS A 291 -33.75 -14.52 -19.69
CA HIS A 291 -33.60 -13.47 -20.69
C HIS A 291 -32.38 -13.76 -21.58
N LYS A 292 -32.53 -13.61 -22.87
CA LYS A 292 -31.47 -13.71 -23.86
C LYS A 292 -31.53 -12.50 -24.79
N THR A 293 -30.41 -11.81 -24.93
CA THR A 293 -30.27 -10.66 -25.83
C THR A 293 -29.04 -10.85 -26.69
N ILE A 294 -29.19 -10.59 -28.00
CA ILE A 294 -28.05 -10.62 -28.91
C ILE A 294 -27.69 -9.19 -29.29
N PHE A 295 -26.46 -8.82 -29.02
CA PHE A 295 -25.91 -7.50 -29.27
C PHE A 295 -24.93 -7.50 -30.44
N LYS A 296 -24.96 -6.42 -31.23
CA LYS A 296 -23.95 -6.11 -32.23
C LYS A 296 -23.54 -4.64 -32.09
N LYS A 297 -22.29 -4.40 -31.76
CA LYS A 297 -21.73 -3.05 -31.52
C LYS A 297 -22.52 -2.21 -30.49
N GLY A 298 -23.17 -2.86 -29.53
CA GLY A 298 -23.96 -2.24 -28.47
C GLY A 298 -25.45 -2.10 -28.78
N GLU A 299 -25.90 -2.41 -30.00
CA GLU A 299 -27.31 -2.40 -30.40
C GLU A 299 -27.92 -3.77 -30.22
N ILE A 300 -29.17 -3.84 -29.76
CA ILE A 300 -29.93 -5.08 -29.64
C ILE A 300 -30.41 -5.47 -31.04
N ILE A 301 -30.08 -6.69 -31.48
CA ILE A 301 -30.55 -7.23 -32.73
C ILE A 301 -31.62 -8.32 -32.53
N GLU A 302 -31.56 -9.02 -31.39
CA GLU A 302 -32.55 -10.01 -30.99
C GLU A 302 -32.73 -9.96 -29.46
N GLU A 303 -33.95 -10.18 -28.98
CA GLU A 303 -34.28 -10.25 -27.55
C GLU A 303 -35.38 -11.32 -27.33
N TYR A 304 -35.20 -12.17 -26.30
CA TYR A 304 -36.12 -13.23 -25.91
C TYR A 304 -36.29 -13.22 -24.39
N LYS A 305 -37.54 -13.31 -23.91
CA LYS A 305 -37.85 -13.42 -22.47
C LYS A 305 -38.69 -14.67 -22.22
N TYR A 306 -38.35 -15.34 -21.12
CA TYR A 306 -38.98 -16.60 -20.73
C TYR A 306 -39.52 -16.47 -19.30
N ASP A 307 -40.64 -17.17 -19.03
CA ASP A 307 -41.17 -17.31 -17.69
C ASP A 307 -40.44 -18.40 -16.88
N GLU A 308 -40.78 -18.57 -15.60
CA GLU A 308 -40.16 -19.55 -14.69
C GLU A 308 -40.38 -21.01 -15.15
N HIS A 309 -41.34 -21.25 -16.07
CA HIS A 309 -41.61 -22.57 -16.68
C HIS A 309 -40.77 -22.80 -17.93
N GLY A 310 -40.04 -21.78 -18.42
CA GLY A 310 -39.26 -21.83 -19.65
C GLY A 310 -40.06 -21.52 -20.92
N LYS A 311 -41.31 -21.03 -20.76
CA LYS A 311 -42.13 -20.62 -21.88
C LYS A 311 -41.73 -19.23 -22.32
N GLU A 312 -41.53 -19.06 -23.65
CA GLU A 312 -41.26 -17.73 -24.21
C GLU A 312 -42.47 -16.80 -24.02
N THR A 313 -42.24 -15.63 -23.50
CA THR A 313 -43.25 -14.60 -23.22
C THR A 313 -43.09 -13.37 -24.10
N TYR A 314 -41.90 -13.20 -24.71
CA TYR A 314 -41.60 -12.07 -25.56
C TYR A 314 -40.43 -12.41 -26.47
N SER A 315 -40.51 -11.96 -27.73
CA SER A 315 -39.37 -11.96 -28.66
C SER A 315 -39.38 -10.73 -29.56
N PHE A 316 -38.20 -10.29 -29.95
CA PHE A 316 -37.95 -9.17 -30.83
C PHE A 316 -36.79 -9.51 -31.77
N GLY A 317 -36.94 -9.19 -33.08
CA GLY A 317 -35.87 -9.39 -34.06
C GLY A 317 -35.63 -10.85 -34.45
N ALA A 318 -36.45 -11.80 -33.96
CA ALA A 318 -36.37 -13.19 -34.37
C ALA A 318 -36.64 -13.33 -35.89
N PRO A 319 -35.85 -14.18 -36.62
CA PRO A 319 -36.12 -14.43 -38.03
C PRO A 319 -37.53 -14.98 -38.21
N GLU A 320 -38.30 -14.39 -39.12
CA GLU A 320 -39.62 -14.92 -39.51
C GLU A 320 -39.48 -16.35 -40.00
N GLY A 321 -40.07 -17.30 -39.26
CA GLY A 321 -40.23 -18.68 -39.69
C GLY A 321 -39.33 -19.70 -39.02
N LYS A 322 -39.81 -20.25 -37.92
CA LYS A 322 -39.77 -21.66 -37.52
C LYS A 322 -40.80 -21.91 -36.44
N ASP A 323 -42.05 -21.96 -36.85
CA ASP A 323 -43.08 -22.65 -36.08
C ASP A 323 -42.76 -24.14 -36.09
N GLY A 324 -42.44 -24.68 -34.92
CA GLY A 324 -42.64 -26.05 -34.55
C GLY A 324 -41.72 -27.12 -35.12
N GLU A 325 -40.51 -27.21 -34.63
CA GLU A 325 -39.89 -28.51 -34.43
C GLU A 325 -39.46 -28.63 -32.95
N LYS A 326 -40.15 -29.53 -32.25
CA LYS A 326 -39.71 -30.02 -30.93
C LYS A 326 -38.43 -30.78 -31.20
N GLU A 327 -37.28 -30.15 -30.90
CA GLU A 327 -36.04 -30.91 -30.68
C GLU A 327 -36.10 -31.48 -29.27
N ASP A 328 -36.12 -32.79 -29.20
CA ASP A 328 -36.00 -33.56 -27.98
C ASP A 328 -34.70 -33.22 -27.27
N ASP A 329 -34.83 -33.03 -25.95
CA ASP A 329 -33.77 -32.85 -25.00
C ASP A 329 -32.70 -33.94 -25.13
N ASP A 330 -31.52 -33.59 -25.65
CA ASP A 330 -30.30 -34.34 -25.38
C ASP A 330 -29.28 -33.41 -24.78
N VAL A 331 -29.21 -33.54 -23.45
CA VAL A 331 -28.44 -32.82 -22.51
C VAL A 331 -26.96 -33.17 -22.60
N MET A 332 -26.14 -32.12 -22.66
CA MET A 332 -24.88 -32.06 -21.98
C MET A 332 -23.89 -33.23 -22.08
N SER A 333 -22.96 -33.14 -22.96
CA SER A 333 -21.57 -33.47 -22.64
C SER A 333 -20.63 -32.69 -23.53
N GLY A 334 -19.90 -31.76 -22.91
CA GLY A 334 -18.88 -30.99 -23.59
C GLY A 334 -17.70 -31.86 -24.01
N GLN A 335 -17.66 -32.19 -25.29
CA GLN A 335 -16.43 -32.65 -25.93
C GLN A 335 -16.27 -31.97 -27.28
N SER A 336 -15.25 -31.18 -27.40
CA SER A 336 -14.80 -30.54 -28.62
C SER A 336 -14.43 -31.59 -29.68
N LYS A 337 -15.23 -31.72 -30.72
CA LYS A 337 -14.87 -32.49 -31.92
C LYS A 337 -14.04 -31.64 -32.87
N VAL A 338 -12.75 -31.89 -32.89
CA VAL A 338 -11.82 -31.40 -33.92
C VAL A 338 -12.20 -32.01 -35.28
N LYS A 339 -12.71 -31.19 -36.19
CA LYS A 339 -12.93 -31.62 -37.58
C LYS A 339 -11.60 -31.70 -38.33
N LYS A 340 -11.08 -32.89 -38.58
CA LYS A 340 -10.00 -33.14 -39.54
C LYS A 340 -10.48 -32.85 -40.97
N LYS A 341 -9.93 -31.85 -41.61
CA LYS A 341 -10.05 -31.63 -43.07
C LYS A 341 -9.25 -32.72 -43.80
N LYS A 342 -9.94 -33.62 -44.50
CA LYS A 342 -9.32 -34.48 -45.52
C LYS A 342 -8.96 -33.64 -46.74
N LYS A 343 -7.67 -33.63 -47.11
CA LYS A 343 -7.20 -33.19 -48.43
C LYS A 343 -7.61 -34.30 -49.45
N LYS A 344 -8.31 -33.91 -50.49
CA LYS A 344 -8.39 -34.70 -51.74
C LYS A 344 -7.30 -34.21 -52.70
N LYS A 345 -6.73 -35.18 -53.38
CA LYS A 345 -5.70 -35.05 -54.43
C LYS A 345 -6.07 -34.04 -55.51
#